data_781789329a71685c75abdceb8cd94a74
#
_entry.id   781789329a71685c75abdceb8cd94a74
#
_cell.length_a   1.000
_cell.length_b   1.000
_cell.length_c   1.000
_cell.angle_alpha   90.00
_cell.angle_beta   90.00
_cell.angle_gamma   90.00
#
_symmetry.space_group_name_H-M   'P 1'
#
loop_
_entity.id
_entity.type
_entity.pdbx_description
1 polymer ?
#
loop_
_entity_poly.entity_id
_entity_poly.type
_entity_poly.pdbx_seq_one_letter_code
_entity_poly.pdbx_strand_id
1 'polypeptide(L)'
;RNQQGDRSDGGRRRRRRGRGGQHEPIDESELEVREGILDILPEGYGFLRCTGYLPGEKDVYVPANQIRKSRLRKGDICTGPVRPARAQEKFPALVRVVTVNGIDPEQAKERPRFGDLTPLFPDVRLRLEVDGQSNHILPRIVDIIAPIGKGQRGLIVSPPKAGKTTVLKEIANSITANNPECHLMVVLVDERPEEVTDMQRSVKGEVIFSTFDRPADEHTQ
;
A
#
# COMPACT_ATOMS: atom_id res chain seq x y z
N ARG A 1 -71.99 -35.59 -28.73
CA ARG A 1 -72.69 -34.40 -29.24
C ARG A 1 -71.80 -33.19 -28.95
N ASN A 2 -71.06 -32.75 -29.99
CA ASN A 2 -71.07 -31.41 -30.58
C ASN A 2 -70.61 -30.30 -29.64
N GLN A 3 -69.77 -29.35 -29.99
CA GLN A 3 -69.14 -28.82 -31.20
C GLN A 3 -68.16 -27.78 -30.72
N GLN A 4 -66.98 -27.72 -31.31
CA GLN A 4 -66.40 -26.60 -32.08
C GLN A 4 -66.51 -25.19 -31.50
N GLY A 5 -65.36 -24.56 -31.39
CA GLY A 5 -65.21 -23.09 -31.24
C GLY A 5 -63.75 -22.70 -31.15
N ASP A 6 -63.13 -22.71 -32.32
CA ASP A 6 -61.89 -22.02 -32.67
C ASP A 6 -62.00 -20.51 -32.46
N ARG A 7 -60.99 -19.85 -31.90
CA ARG A 7 -60.53 -18.48 -32.29
C ARG A 7 -59.20 -18.11 -31.63
N SER A 8 -58.19 -18.15 -32.47
CA SER A 8 -56.92 -17.44 -32.38
C SER A 8 -57.10 -15.96 -31.94
N ASP A 9 -56.27 -15.54 -31.01
CA ASP A 9 -55.80 -14.13 -31.05
C ASP A 9 -54.36 -14.01 -30.58
N GLY A 10 -53.55 -13.48 -31.49
CA GLY A 10 -52.11 -13.36 -31.37
C GLY A 10 -51.69 -12.12 -30.57
N GLY A 11 -51.31 -12.37 -29.32
CA GLY A 11 -50.70 -11.35 -28.46
C GLY A 11 -49.21 -11.17 -28.77
N ARG A 12 -48.88 -10.22 -29.61
CA ARG A 12 -47.50 -9.76 -29.91
C ARG A 12 -46.83 -9.31 -28.66
N ARG A 13 -45.99 -10.18 -28.03
CA ARG A 13 -45.04 -9.80 -27.01
C ARG A 13 -43.96 -8.92 -27.66
N ARG A 14 -44.09 -7.60 -27.52
CA ARG A 14 -43.05 -6.61 -27.80
C ARG A 14 -41.84 -6.93 -26.88
N ARG A 15 -40.81 -7.56 -27.44
CA ARG A 15 -39.49 -7.61 -26.87
C ARG A 15 -38.99 -6.19 -26.68
N ARG A 16 -39.04 -5.66 -25.46
CA ARG A 16 -38.26 -4.48 -25.08
C ARG A 16 -36.78 -4.87 -25.25
N ARG A 17 -36.21 -4.46 -26.38
CA ARG A 17 -34.77 -4.39 -26.56
C ARG A 17 -34.27 -3.41 -25.50
N GLY A 18 -33.62 -3.95 -24.45
CA GLY A 18 -32.83 -3.16 -23.53
C GLY A 18 -31.79 -2.42 -24.34
N ARG A 19 -31.81 -1.12 -24.23
CA ARG A 19 -30.78 -0.19 -24.74
C ARG A 19 -29.53 -0.51 -23.97
N GLY A 20 -28.72 -1.45 -24.46
CA GLY A 20 -27.34 -1.64 -24.04
C GLY A 20 -26.62 -0.33 -24.38
N GLY A 21 -26.17 0.40 -23.36
CA GLY A 21 -25.31 1.55 -23.58
C GLY A 21 -24.12 1.08 -24.41
N GLN A 22 -23.96 1.64 -25.58
CA GLN A 22 -22.78 1.48 -26.40
C GLN A 22 -21.62 2.08 -25.57
N HIS A 23 -20.78 1.22 -25.01
CA HIS A 23 -19.49 1.62 -24.53
C HIS A 23 -18.66 1.97 -25.76
N GLU A 24 -18.47 3.25 -26.03
CA GLU A 24 -17.44 3.69 -26.95
C GLU A 24 -16.11 3.09 -26.46
N PRO A 25 -15.35 2.44 -27.34
CA PRO A 25 -14.02 1.95 -26.97
C PRO A 25 -13.18 3.17 -26.57
N ILE A 26 -12.78 3.22 -25.32
CA ILE A 26 -11.87 4.24 -24.81
C ILE A 26 -10.51 3.91 -25.42
N ASP A 27 -9.89 4.84 -26.15
CA ASP A 27 -8.52 4.68 -26.62
C ASP A 27 -7.59 4.71 -25.40
N GLU A 28 -7.06 3.55 -25.03
CA GLU A 28 -6.19 3.41 -23.85
C GLU A 28 -4.89 4.20 -23.99
N SER A 29 -4.48 4.56 -25.20
CA SER A 29 -3.24 5.32 -25.47
C SER A 29 -3.33 6.78 -25.00
N GLU A 30 -4.52 7.34 -24.87
CA GLU A 30 -4.76 8.70 -24.40
C GLU A 30 -5.04 8.78 -22.89
N LEU A 31 -5.12 7.65 -22.21
CA LEU A 31 -5.42 7.62 -20.77
C LEU A 31 -4.21 7.98 -19.92
N GLU A 32 -4.43 8.76 -18.89
CA GLU A 32 -3.43 9.03 -17.86
C GLU A 32 -3.05 7.74 -17.14
N VAL A 33 -1.74 7.47 -17.03
CA VAL A 33 -1.23 6.35 -16.23
C VAL A 33 -0.98 6.85 -14.82
N ARG A 34 -1.55 6.17 -13.84
CA ARG A 34 -1.34 6.46 -12.41
C ARG A 34 -0.78 5.27 -11.69
N GLU A 35 -0.03 5.59 -10.65
CA GLU A 35 0.52 4.65 -9.69
C GLU A 35 -0.01 4.96 -8.29
N GLY A 36 -0.24 3.92 -7.52
CA GLY A 36 -0.70 4.08 -6.14
C GLY A 36 -0.66 2.78 -5.34
N ILE A 37 -0.78 2.92 -4.04
CA ILE A 37 -0.83 1.80 -3.11
C ILE A 37 -2.27 1.29 -3.03
N LEU A 38 -2.47 0.00 -3.26
CA LEU A 38 -3.79 -0.60 -3.24
C LEU A 38 -4.30 -0.81 -1.81
N ASP A 39 -5.39 -0.16 -1.49
CA ASP A 39 -6.17 -0.37 -0.29
C ASP A 39 -7.45 -1.13 -0.64
N ILE A 40 -7.61 -2.34 -0.11
CA ILE A 40 -8.77 -3.22 -0.39
C ILE A 40 -9.75 -3.11 0.75
N LEU A 41 -11.00 -2.78 0.41
CA LEU A 41 -12.10 -2.70 1.38
C LEU A 41 -12.75 -4.06 1.63
N PRO A 42 -13.46 -4.23 2.75
CA PRO A 42 -14.13 -5.49 3.09
C PRO A 42 -15.10 -6.00 2.02
N GLU A 43 -15.68 -5.11 1.22
CA GLU A 43 -16.60 -5.42 0.12
C GLU A 43 -15.90 -6.01 -1.10
N GLY A 44 -14.57 -6.05 -1.10
CA GLY A 44 -13.74 -6.70 -2.13
C GLY A 44 -13.36 -5.84 -3.33
N TYR A 45 -13.75 -4.57 -3.37
CA TYR A 45 -13.18 -3.56 -4.26
C TYR A 45 -12.12 -2.74 -3.52
N GLY A 46 -11.39 -1.86 -4.20
CA GLY A 46 -10.35 -1.07 -3.55
C GLY A 46 -10.13 0.27 -4.19
N PHE A 47 -9.14 0.98 -3.64
CA PHE A 47 -8.64 2.24 -4.16
C PHE A 47 -7.12 2.22 -4.25
N LEU A 48 -6.56 2.80 -5.31
CA LEU A 48 -5.16 3.17 -5.33
C LEU A 48 -5.01 4.50 -4.62
N ARG A 49 -4.26 4.51 -3.53
CA ARG A 49 -3.88 5.71 -2.80
C ARG A 49 -2.70 6.36 -3.53
N CYS A 50 -2.96 7.47 -4.22
CA CYS A 50 -1.97 8.12 -5.08
C CYS A 50 -1.19 9.24 -4.38
N THR A 51 -1.62 9.67 -3.19
CA THR A 51 -1.03 10.81 -2.46
C THR A 51 -0.49 10.44 -1.07
N GLY A 52 -0.24 9.16 -0.84
CA GLY A 52 0.23 8.64 0.45
C GLY A 52 -0.58 7.43 0.88
N TYR A 53 -0.73 7.21 2.19
CA TYR A 53 -1.42 6.03 2.74
C TYR A 53 -2.90 6.30 3.07
N LEU A 54 -3.26 7.56 3.30
CA LEU A 54 -4.62 7.96 3.66
C LEU A 54 -5.48 8.23 2.41
N PRO A 55 -6.82 8.13 2.54
CA PRO A 55 -7.74 8.50 1.47
C PRO A 55 -7.51 9.92 0.97
N GLY A 56 -7.49 10.11 -0.36
CA GLY A 56 -7.22 11.38 -1.00
C GLY A 56 -8.12 11.63 -2.21
N GLU A 57 -8.13 12.88 -2.69
CA GLU A 57 -8.94 13.29 -3.84
C GLU A 57 -8.48 12.67 -5.17
N LYS A 58 -7.19 12.30 -5.24
CA LYS A 58 -6.59 11.70 -6.44
C LYS A 58 -6.68 10.18 -6.47
N ASP A 59 -7.39 9.58 -5.53
CA ASP A 59 -7.54 8.14 -5.44
C ASP A 59 -8.24 7.57 -6.67
N VAL A 60 -7.86 6.35 -7.04
CA VAL A 60 -8.38 5.65 -8.21
C VAL A 60 -9.14 4.42 -7.77
N TYR A 61 -10.39 4.30 -8.18
CA TYR A 61 -11.22 3.13 -7.91
C TYR A 61 -10.69 1.89 -8.64
N VAL A 62 -10.57 0.79 -7.92
CA VAL A 62 -10.16 -0.53 -8.45
C VAL A 62 -11.30 -1.52 -8.32
N PRO A 63 -11.87 -1.99 -9.44
CA PRO A 63 -12.96 -2.95 -9.39
C PRO A 63 -12.54 -4.31 -8.82
N ALA A 64 -13.43 -4.98 -8.09
CA ALA A 64 -13.19 -6.29 -7.49
C ALA A 64 -12.78 -7.39 -8.49
N ASN A 65 -13.23 -7.30 -9.75
CA ASN A 65 -12.83 -8.22 -10.80
C ASN A 65 -11.35 -8.10 -11.16
N GLN A 66 -10.79 -6.89 -11.16
CA GLN A 66 -9.37 -6.62 -11.41
C GLN A 66 -8.51 -7.17 -10.27
N ILE A 67 -8.92 -6.92 -9.01
CA ILE A 67 -8.25 -7.44 -7.82
C ILE A 67 -8.16 -8.97 -7.88
N ARG A 68 -9.27 -9.64 -8.20
CA ARG A 68 -9.31 -11.11 -8.30
C ARG A 68 -8.52 -11.64 -9.49
N LYS A 69 -8.67 -11.02 -10.67
CA LYS A 69 -7.97 -11.46 -11.89
C LYS A 69 -6.47 -11.41 -11.74
N SER A 70 -5.92 -10.35 -11.16
CA SER A 70 -4.48 -10.16 -10.98
C SER A 70 -3.97 -10.63 -9.61
N ARG A 71 -4.81 -11.25 -8.77
CA ARG A 71 -4.47 -11.69 -7.40
C ARG A 71 -3.79 -10.59 -6.59
N LEU A 72 -4.31 -9.37 -6.70
CA LEU A 72 -3.77 -8.22 -5.98
C LEU A 72 -3.96 -8.37 -4.47
N ARG A 73 -3.04 -7.80 -3.71
CA ARG A 73 -3.05 -7.80 -2.26
C ARG A 73 -3.11 -6.37 -1.73
N LYS A 74 -3.69 -6.18 -0.55
CA LYS A 74 -3.61 -4.89 0.14
C LYS A 74 -2.15 -4.51 0.33
N GLY A 75 -1.80 -3.25 0.00
CA GLY A 75 -0.44 -2.75 0.07
C GLY A 75 0.37 -2.92 -1.23
N ASP A 76 -0.17 -3.57 -2.27
CA ASP A 76 0.52 -3.63 -3.58
C ASP A 76 0.61 -2.24 -4.21
N ILE A 77 1.76 -1.91 -4.76
CA ILE A 77 1.93 -0.74 -5.62
C ILE A 77 1.49 -1.14 -7.04
N CYS A 78 0.39 -0.57 -7.50
CA CYS A 78 -0.16 -0.88 -8.81
C CYS A 78 -0.07 0.32 -9.74
N THR A 79 0.34 0.07 -10.98
CA THR A 79 0.38 1.09 -12.04
C THR A 79 -0.56 0.69 -13.17
N GLY A 80 -1.27 1.65 -13.74
CA GLY A 80 -2.14 1.39 -14.89
C GLY A 80 -2.87 2.61 -15.43
N PRO A 81 -3.45 2.50 -16.65
CA PRO A 81 -4.26 3.55 -17.25
C PRO A 81 -5.57 3.73 -16.50
N VAL A 82 -5.95 4.98 -16.31
CA VAL A 82 -7.09 5.40 -15.51
C VAL A 82 -8.07 6.16 -16.39
N ARG A 83 -9.33 5.75 -16.42
CA ARG A 83 -10.40 6.50 -17.08
C ARG A 83 -10.95 7.58 -16.16
N PRO A 84 -11.34 8.73 -16.69
CA PRO A 84 -12.02 9.78 -15.92
C PRO A 84 -13.30 9.26 -15.23
N ALA A 85 -13.66 9.88 -14.12
CA ALA A 85 -14.90 9.61 -13.43
C ALA A 85 -16.10 9.97 -14.33
N ARG A 86 -17.11 9.11 -14.38
CA ARG A 86 -18.36 9.37 -15.08
C ARG A 86 -19.27 10.28 -14.25
N ALA A 87 -20.33 10.82 -14.84
CA ALA A 87 -21.22 11.78 -14.19
C ALA A 87 -21.80 11.35 -12.82
N GLN A 88 -21.84 10.05 -12.53
CA GLN A 88 -22.32 9.49 -11.25
C GLN A 88 -21.21 8.88 -10.40
N GLU A 89 -19.96 8.93 -10.84
CA GLU A 89 -18.80 8.37 -10.14
C GLU A 89 -18.02 9.49 -9.47
N LYS A 90 -17.61 9.28 -8.23
CA LYS A 90 -16.80 10.25 -7.48
C LYS A 90 -15.32 10.17 -7.84
N PHE A 91 -14.85 8.97 -8.19
CA PHE A 91 -13.43 8.70 -8.44
C PHE A 91 -13.20 8.20 -9.86
N PRO A 92 -12.07 8.54 -10.47
CA PRO A 92 -11.60 7.88 -11.69
C PRO A 92 -11.40 6.38 -11.43
N ALA A 93 -11.44 5.57 -12.48
CA ALA A 93 -11.36 4.11 -12.33
C ALA A 93 -10.20 3.50 -13.12
N LEU A 94 -9.52 2.54 -12.51
CA LEU A 94 -8.46 1.76 -13.14
C LEU A 94 -9.04 0.90 -14.27
N VAL A 95 -8.52 1.05 -15.48
CA VAL A 95 -8.96 0.27 -16.65
C VAL A 95 -8.33 -1.12 -16.64
N ARG A 96 -7.02 -1.19 -16.41
CA ARG A 96 -6.25 -2.42 -16.26
C ARG A 96 -5.00 -2.20 -15.42
N VAL A 97 -4.47 -3.26 -14.84
CA VAL A 97 -3.19 -3.25 -14.15
C VAL A 97 -2.08 -3.50 -15.17
N VAL A 98 -1.07 -2.64 -15.20
CA VAL A 98 0.13 -2.76 -16.04
C VAL A 98 1.28 -3.38 -15.26
N THR A 99 1.53 -2.90 -14.05
CA THR A 99 2.54 -3.48 -13.16
C THR A 99 2.00 -3.64 -11.74
N VAL A 100 2.56 -4.60 -11.01
CA VAL A 100 2.35 -4.82 -9.58
C VAL A 100 3.70 -4.88 -8.91
N ASN A 101 4.00 -3.92 -8.03
CA ASN A 101 5.32 -3.80 -7.39
C ASN A 101 6.48 -3.76 -8.40
N GLY A 102 6.26 -3.10 -9.55
CA GLY A 102 7.24 -2.97 -10.63
C GLY A 102 7.41 -4.17 -11.54
N ILE A 103 6.69 -5.28 -11.30
CA ILE A 103 6.76 -6.50 -12.14
C ILE A 103 5.45 -6.73 -12.90
N ASP A 104 5.51 -7.61 -13.89
CA ASP A 104 4.33 -8.01 -14.67
C ASP A 104 3.25 -8.65 -13.77
N PRO A 105 1.95 -8.33 -13.96
CA PRO A 105 0.87 -8.88 -13.14
C PRO A 105 0.78 -10.42 -13.15
N GLU A 106 1.17 -11.08 -14.25
CA GLU A 106 1.15 -12.54 -14.30
C GLU A 106 2.27 -13.14 -13.43
N GLN A 107 3.45 -12.54 -13.43
CA GLN A 107 4.55 -12.93 -12.53
C GLN A 107 4.20 -12.65 -11.07
N ALA A 108 3.53 -11.51 -10.81
CA ALA A 108 3.10 -11.15 -9.47
C ALA A 108 2.12 -12.15 -8.84
N LYS A 109 1.37 -12.91 -9.63
CA LYS A 109 0.45 -13.95 -9.13
C LYS A 109 1.16 -15.14 -8.48
N GLU A 110 2.38 -15.44 -8.91
CA GLU A 110 3.16 -16.59 -8.43
C GLU A 110 3.90 -16.30 -7.12
N ARG A 111 3.92 -15.05 -6.68
CA ARG A 111 4.63 -14.67 -5.46
C ARG A 111 4.08 -15.39 -4.21
N PRO A 112 4.94 -15.94 -3.34
CA PRO A 112 4.52 -16.57 -2.10
C PRO A 112 3.87 -15.54 -1.16
N ARG A 113 3.07 -16.00 -0.21
CA ARG A 113 2.63 -15.15 0.90
C ARG A 113 3.73 -15.05 1.94
N PHE A 114 3.82 -13.90 2.63
CA PHE A 114 4.82 -13.73 3.68
C PHE A 114 4.74 -14.83 4.76
N GLY A 115 3.53 -15.22 5.16
CA GLY A 115 3.31 -16.26 6.15
C GLY A 115 3.70 -17.68 5.72
N ASP A 116 3.87 -17.91 4.40
CA ASP A 116 4.27 -19.20 3.85
C ASP A 116 5.80 -19.33 3.70
N LEU A 117 6.55 -18.24 3.98
CA LEU A 117 8.00 -18.23 3.94
C LEU A 117 8.59 -18.97 5.14
N THR A 118 9.69 -19.68 4.92
CA THR A 118 10.42 -20.36 6.01
C THR A 118 11.07 -19.31 6.92
N PRO A 119 10.74 -19.28 8.23
CA PRO A 119 11.42 -18.39 9.15
C PRO A 119 12.86 -18.82 9.35
N LEU A 120 13.79 -17.88 9.27
CA LEU A 120 15.22 -18.08 9.51
C LEU A 120 15.65 -17.26 10.73
N PHE A 121 16.72 -17.72 11.41
CA PHE A 121 17.38 -16.91 12.41
C PHE A 121 18.10 -15.73 11.73
N PRO A 122 18.22 -14.56 12.41
CA PRO A 122 18.93 -13.40 11.90
C PRO A 122 20.45 -13.63 11.97
N ASP A 123 21.00 -14.28 10.98
CA ASP A 123 22.43 -14.66 10.87
C ASP A 123 23.29 -13.56 10.22
N VAL A 124 22.66 -12.60 9.51
CA VAL A 124 23.36 -11.46 8.90
C VAL A 124 23.23 -10.25 9.81
N ARG A 125 24.38 -9.81 10.37
CA ARG A 125 24.41 -8.66 11.27
C ARG A 125 24.21 -7.33 10.53
N LEU A 126 23.42 -6.43 11.10
CA LEU A 126 23.38 -5.02 10.75
C LEU A 126 24.43 -4.28 11.58
N ARG A 127 25.61 -4.05 11.01
CA ARG A 127 26.65 -3.28 11.69
C ARG A 127 26.22 -1.82 11.80
N LEU A 128 26.25 -1.25 12.99
CA LEU A 128 25.84 0.11 13.26
C LEU A 128 27.03 1.08 13.30
N GLU A 129 28.22 0.63 13.69
CA GLU A 129 29.41 1.47 13.66
C GLU A 129 29.74 1.89 12.22
N VAL A 130 29.79 3.21 11.99
CA VAL A 130 30.11 3.80 10.68
C VAL A 130 31.59 4.17 10.65
N ASP A 131 32.31 3.72 9.64
CA ASP A 131 33.75 3.99 9.50
C ASP A 131 34.02 5.50 9.38
N GLY A 132 35.05 5.96 10.08
CA GLY A 132 35.41 7.39 10.11
C GLY A 132 34.62 8.24 11.12
N GLN A 133 33.61 7.69 11.79
CA GLN A 133 32.79 8.38 12.80
C GLN A 133 33.13 7.92 14.23
N SER A 134 34.39 7.99 14.61
CA SER A 134 34.87 7.48 15.92
C SER A 134 34.21 8.13 17.14
N ASN A 135 33.61 9.31 16.98
CA ASN A 135 32.94 10.02 18.07
C ASN A 135 31.49 9.55 18.30
N HIS A 136 30.94 8.72 17.43
CA HIS A 136 29.61 8.13 17.59
C HIS A 136 29.67 6.88 18.45
N ILE A 137 29.65 7.07 19.76
CA ILE A 137 29.81 5.99 20.74
C ILE A 137 28.58 5.10 20.81
N LEU A 138 27.35 5.66 20.62
CA LEU A 138 26.10 4.92 20.79
C LEU A 138 25.96 3.73 19.84
N PRO A 139 26.19 3.84 18.51
CA PRO A 139 26.15 2.71 17.60
C PRO A 139 27.11 1.58 18.00
N ARG A 140 28.33 1.93 18.48
CA ARG A 140 29.33 0.96 18.96
C ARG A 140 28.87 0.23 20.22
N ILE A 141 28.22 0.93 21.15
CA ILE A 141 27.64 0.33 22.35
C ILE A 141 26.58 -0.69 21.97
N VAL A 142 25.66 -0.32 21.06
CA VAL A 142 24.61 -1.23 20.59
C VAL A 142 25.24 -2.45 19.90
N ASP A 143 26.23 -2.24 19.06
CA ASP A 143 26.94 -3.31 18.35
C ASP A 143 27.61 -4.33 19.28
N ILE A 144 28.07 -3.89 20.46
CA ILE A 144 28.75 -4.75 21.42
C ILE A 144 27.78 -5.44 22.37
N ILE A 145 26.77 -4.69 22.86
CA ILE A 145 25.90 -5.18 23.95
C ILE A 145 24.62 -5.85 23.38
N ALA A 146 24.07 -5.33 22.31
CA ALA A 146 22.79 -5.78 21.72
C ALA A 146 22.86 -5.75 20.19
N PRO A 147 23.71 -6.56 19.54
CA PRO A 147 23.85 -6.56 18.10
C PRO A 147 22.51 -6.90 17.41
N ILE A 148 22.22 -6.19 16.33
CA ILE A 148 20.98 -6.34 15.57
C ILE A 148 21.28 -7.10 14.28
N GLY A 149 20.47 -8.11 13.95
CA GLY A 149 20.55 -8.85 12.69
C GLY A 149 19.40 -8.51 11.73
N LYS A 150 19.61 -8.78 10.45
CA LYS A 150 18.55 -8.64 9.43
C LYS A 150 17.39 -9.57 9.74
N GLY A 151 16.16 -9.01 9.79
CA GLY A 151 14.96 -9.76 10.17
C GLY A 151 14.72 -9.90 11.67
N GLN A 152 15.62 -9.39 12.53
CA GLN A 152 15.45 -9.44 13.98
C GLN A 152 14.36 -8.46 14.45
N ARG A 153 13.59 -8.88 15.46
CA ARG A 153 12.66 -8.04 16.20
C ARG A 153 13.31 -7.60 17.49
N GLY A 154 13.56 -6.30 17.62
CA GLY A 154 14.14 -5.67 18.80
C GLY A 154 13.13 -4.79 19.52
N LEU A 155 13.28 -4.64 20.84
CA LEU A 155 12.49 -3.75 21.67
C LEU A 155 13.41 -2.78 22.39
N ILE A 156 13.13 -1.47 22.23
CA ILE A 156 13.84 -0.40 22.94
C ILE A 156 12.88 0.20 23.96
N VAL A 157 13.13 -0.04 25.23
CA VAL A 157 12.32 0.47 26.34
C VAL A 157 13.12 1.50 27.12
N SER A 158 12.55 2.65 27.35
CA SER A 158 13.16 3.71 28.15
C SER A 158 12.12 4.54 28.87
N PRO A 159 12.43 5.11 30.04
CA PRO A 159 11.57 6.12 30.66
C PRO A 159 11.48 7.37 29.79
N PRO A 160 10.47 8.23 30.00
CA PRO A 160 10.37 9.50 29.30
C PRO A 160 11.65 10.33 29.42
N LYS A 161 12.01 11.03 28.35
CA LYS A 161 13.19 11.92 28.27
C LYS A 161 14.57 11.24 28.47
N ALA A 162 14.65 9.91 28.32
CA ALA A 162 15.91 9.16 28.44
C ALA A 162 16.67 9.01 27.12
N GLY A 163 16.26 9.66 26.05
CA GLY A 163 16.95 9.65 24.75
C GLY A 163 16.50 8.55 23.79
N LYS A 164 15.30 7.93 23.98
CA LYS A 164 14.74 6.92 23.05
C LYS A 164 14.84 7.36 21.59
N THR A 165 14.36 8.55 21.27
CA THR A 165 14.36 9.09 19.91
C THR A 165 15.78 9.27 19.36
N THR A 166 16.75 9.65 20.21
CA THR A 166 18.15 9.74 19.81
C THR A 166 18.71 8.38 19.43
N VAL A 167 18.44 7.35 20.24
CA VAL A 167 18.86 5.97 19.96
C VAL A 167 18.28 5.48 18.62
N LEU A 168 17.00 5.71 18.39
CA LEU A 168 16.32 5.31 17.15
C LEU A 168 16.92 6.02 15.92
N LYS A 169 17.21 7.31 16.00
CA LYS A 169 17.85 8.08 14.92
C LYS A 169 19.25 7.57 14.60
N GLU A 170 20.07 7.32 15.61
CA GLU A 170 21.43 6.80 15.43
C GLU A 170 21.41 5.41 14.77
N ILE A 171 20.52 4.51 15.21
CA ILE A 171 20.34 3.18 14.59
C ILE A 171 19.89 3.35 13.13
N ALA A 172 18.88 4.18 12.87
CA ALA A 172 18.34 4.40 11.52
C ALA A 172 19.41 4.95 10.56
N ASN A 173 20.16 5.96 10.99
CA ASN A 173 21.22 6.56 10.19
C ASN A 173 22.39 5.59 9.95
N SER A 174 22.75 4.78 10.96
CA SER A 174 23.78 3.76 10.82
C SER A 174 23.38 2.66 9.84
N ILE A 175 22.11 2.21 9.88
CA ILE A 175 21.59 1.21 8.93
C ILE A 175 21.64 1.77 7.52
N THR A 176 21.16 3.01 7.31
CA THR A 176 21.17 3.63 5.99
C THR A 176 22.58 3.83 5.44
N ALA A 177 23.56 4.12 6.30
CA ALA A 177 24.95 4.31 5.89
C ALA A 177 25.64 3.00 5.51
N ASN A 178 25.45 1.95 6.31
CA ASN A 178 26.17 0.67 6.16
C ASN A 178 25.45 -0.37 5.33
N ASN A 179 24.10 -0.23 5.15
CA ASN A 179 23.27 -1.19 4.45
C ASN A 179 22.33 -0.46 3.48
N PRO A 180 22.85 0.16 2.41
CA PRO A 180 22.05 0.93 1.46
C PRO A 180 21.02 0.10 0.70
N GLU A 181 21.15 -1.22 0.69
CA GLU A 181 20.17 -2.15 0.12
C GLU A 181 18.92 -2.30 1.00
N CYS A 182 18.97 -1.88 2.27
CA CYS A 182 17.84 -1.96 3.18
C CYS A 182 16.87 -0.78 2.96
N HIS A 183 15.61 -1.08 2.67
CA HIS A 183 14.56 -0.07 2.68
C HIS A 183 14.20 0.28 4.13
N LEU A 184 14.44 1.54 4.51
CA LEU A 184 14.17 2.02 5.87
C LEU A 184 12.83 2.72 5.93
N MET A 185 11.96 2.22 6.81
CA MET A 185 10.69 2.87 7.15
C MET A 185 10.63 3.15 8.65
N VAL A 186 10.15 4.33 8.99
CA VAL A 186 9.89 4.75 10.38
C VAL A 186 8.40 4.99 10.53
N VAL A 187 7.78 4.30 11.47
CA VAL A 187 6.36 4.49 11.81
C VAL A 187 6.27 5.10 13.20
N LEU A 188 5.72 6.31 13.28
CA LEU A 188 5.52 7.05 14.51
C LEU A 188 4.03 7.09 14.84
N VAL A 189 3.65 6.54 15.98
CA VAL A 189 2.25 6.49 16.45
C VAL A 189 2.16 7.22 17.78
N ASP A 190 1.20 8.14 17.88
CA ASP A 190 0.95 8.93 19.09
C ASP A 190 2.17 9.80 19.49
N GLU A 191 2.99 10.20 18.50
CA GLU A 191 4.16 11.06 18.73
C GLU A 191 3.81 12.54 18.58
N ARG A 192 4.66 13.40 19.15
CA ARG A 192 4.47 14.84 19.08
C ARG A 192 4.86 15.40 17.70
N PRO A 193 4.17 16.41 17.16
CA PRO A 193 4.47 16.99 15.84
C PRO A 193 5.93 17.45 15.69
N GLU A 194 6.52 18.00 16.76
CA GLU A 194 7.93 18.42 16.76
C GLU A 194 8.89 17.21 16.63
N GLU A 195 8.59 16.07 17.27
CA GLU A 195 9.40 14.86 17.17
C GLU A 195 9.29 14.21 15.78
N VAL A 196 8.09 14.25 15.18
CA VAL A 196 7.87 13.82 13.80
C VAL A 196 8.70 14.65 12.83
N THR A 197 8.65 15.97 12.95
CA THR A 197 9.40 16.89 12.08
C THR A 197 10.91 16.67 12.22
N ASP A 198 11.38 16.46 13.44
CA ASP A 198 12.79 16.18 13.73
C ASP A 198 13.24 14.84 13.14
N MET A 199 12.41 13.79 13.24
CA MET A 199 12.68 12.50 12.61
C MET A 199 12.75 12.61 11.08
N GLN A 200 11.78 13.27 10.45
CA GLN A 200 11.76 13.49 9.00
C GLN A 200 12.99 14.22 8.46
N ARG A 201 13.55 15.15 9.25
CA ARG A 201 14.76 15.90 8.86
C ARG A 201 16.05 15.13 9.11
N SER A 202 16.04 14.22 10.09
CA SER A 202 17.25 13.57 10.60
C SER A 202 17.50 12.20 9.99
N VAL A 203 16.48 11.53 9.47
CA VAL A 203 16.56 10.16 8.97
C VAL A 203 16.36 10.11 7.47
N LYS A 204 17.25 9.42 6.76
CA LYS A 204 17.12 9.14 5.33
C LYS A 204 16.29 7.88 5.13
N GLY A 205 14.97 8.00 5.23
CA GLY A 205 14.03 6.90 5.09
C GLY A 205 12.61 7.42 4.95
N GLU A 206 11.68 6.51 4.72
CA GLU A 206 10.27 6.86 4.69
C GLU A 206 9.73 7.01 6.11
N VAL A 207 9.12 8.17 6.42
CA VAL A 207 8.55 8.45 7.74
C VAL A 207 7.04 8.54 7.63
N ILE A 208 6.37 7.55 8.21
CA ILE A 208 4.91 7.47 8.33
C ILE A 208 4.54 7.85 9.76
N PHE A 209 3.55 8.70 9.93
CA PHE A 209 3.22 9.18 11.26
C PHE A 209 1.74 9.43 11.49
N SER A 210 1.34 9.29 12.73
CA SER A 210 0.07 9.76 13.28
C SER A 210 0.35 10.45 14.60
N THR A 211 0.02 11.75 14.68
CA THR A 211 0.31 12.59 15.84
C THR A 211 -0.76 12.44 16.92
N PHE A 212 -0.39 12.71 18.17
CA PHE A 212 -1.23 12.51 19.36
C PHE A 212 -2.56 13.30 19.36
N ASP A 213 -2.67 14.32 18.54
CA ASP A 213 -3.87 15.17 18.37
C ASP A 213 -4.92 14.57 17.46
N ARG A 214 -4.63 13.42 16.82
CA ARG A 214 -5.57 12.71 15.97
C ARG A 214 -6.46 11.74 16.74
N PRO A 215 -7.68 11.47 16.25
CA PRO A 215 -8.55 10.43 16.81
C PRO A 215 -7.88 9.04 16.77
N ALA A 216 -8.19 8.21 17.76
CA ALA A 216 -7.60 6.86 17.88
C ALA A 216 -7.81 5.97 16.64
N ASP A 217 -8.91 6.13 15.93
CA ASP A 217 -9.24 5.36 14.72
C ASP A 217 -8.27 5.69 13.56
N GLU A 218 -7.74 6.90 13.51
CA GLU A 218 -6.77 7.31 12.50
C GLU A 218 -5.37 6.71 12.73
N HIS A 219 -5.05 6.30 13.97
CA HIS A 219 -3.78 5.62 14.25
C HIS A 219 -3.71 4.21 13.67
N THR A 220 -4.84 3.62 13.29
CA THR A 220 -4.93 2.23 12.80
C THR A 220 -5.17 2.14 11.29
N GLN A 221 -5.38 3.25 10.62
CA GLN A 221 -5.54 3.32 9.17
C GLN A 221 -4.19 3.31 8.46
#